data_1cc79b64fe446436b4854898ffa36303
#
_entry.id   1cc79b64fe446436b4854898ffa36303
#
_cell.length_a   1.000
_cell.length_b   1.000
_cell.length_c   1.000
_cell.angle_alpha   90.00
_cell.angle_beta   90.00
_cell.angle_gamma   90.00
#
_symmetry.space_group_name_H-M   'P 1'
#
loop_
_entity.id
_entity.type
_entity.pdbx_description
1 polymer ?
#
loop_
_entity_poly.entity_id
_entity_poly.type
_entity_poly.pdbx_seq_one_letter_code
_entity_poly.pdbx_strand_id
1 'polypeptide(L)'
;MSKFENDKVMPRYFIIAVVLTIIGLTVVGKAAYIMTAKKDYWEQVASRLKRDSVSVKPNRGNILSCDGQLMASSIPEYKIFMDFVAGGEKKDSLLTVKMDSICMGLNHIFPSKSAEEFRKHLEEGRKKQARNWPIWPKRIDYNTYCEVKALPVFKLSSYKGGFHCEEFNSRRRPFGSLAQRTVGDMFGAKDTARCGLELAYDSILRGTEGLTHRRKILNKYMNIPVLAPVDGCDIITTIDVGMQDLAERALIDELKDPQVHGDAGVAIVMEVATGDVKAMVNMTKCGDGEYREIKNLAVSNLLEPGSVFKTASIMVALDDGVVDTSYTVDTGCGIWKMYGRDMKDHNWRRGGYQVINLPRSLEVSSNIGVSRIIDDHYHKHPEQSVEGK
;
A
#
# COMPACT_ATOMS: atom_id res chain seq x y z
N MET A 1 33.30 -73.45 -38.03
CA MET A 1 32.15 -72.77 -37.36
C MET A 1 31.51 -73.74 -36.39
N SER A 2 31.80 -73.54 -35.09
CA SER A 2 31.26 -74.44 -34.03
C SER A 2 29.74 -74.19 -33.91
N LYS A 3 28.97 -75.29 -34.04
CA LYS A 3 27.54 -75.28 -33.71
C LYS A 3 27.45 -74.89 -32.23
N PHE A 4 26.95 -73.69 -31.95
CA PHE A 4 26.53 -73.34 -30.59
C PHE A 4 25.56 -74.36 -30.08
N GLU A 5 25.88 -75.07 -28.99
CA GLU A 5 24.97 -75.97 -28.30
C GLU A 5 23.83 -75.13 -27.68
N ASN A 6 22.77 -74.93 -28.47
CA ASN A 6 21.58 -74.19 -28.05
C ASN A 6 20.96 -74.74 -26.76
N ASP A 7 21.06 -76.08 -26.56
CA ASP A 7 20.44 -76.76 -25.42
C ASP A 7 21.04 -76.42 -24.04
N LYS A 8 22.26 -75.93 -24.01
CA LYS A 8 22.91 -75.49 -22.74
C LYS A 8 22.85 -74.00 -22.52
N VAL A 9 22.60 -73.22 -23.56
CA VAL A 9 22.58 -71.73 -23.50
C VAL A 9 21.17 -71.23 -23.20
N MET A 10 20.15 -71.80 -23.80
CA MET A 10 18.74 -71.43 -23.60
C MET A 10 18.26 -71.43 -22.12
N PRO A 11 18.53 -72.48 -21.31
CA PRO A 11 18.11 -72.46 -19.90
C PRO A 11 18.77 -71.35 -19.10
N ARG A 12 20.01 -70.97 -19.44
CA ARG A 12 20.71 -69.82 -18.76
C ARG A 12 20.04 -68.49 -19.07
N TYR A 13 19.66 -68.25 -20.33
CA TYR A 13 18.90 -67.04 -20.70
C TYR A 13 17.55 -67.00 -20.05
N PHE A 14 16.85 -68.14 -19.95
CA PHE A 14 15.57 -68.24 -19.29
C PHE A 14 15.68 -67.91 -17.81
N ILE A 15 16.68 -68.40 -17.11
CA ILE A 15 16.93 -68.07 -15.69
C ILE A 15 17.18 -66.59 -15.52
N ILE A 16 18.03 -65.98 -16.37
CA ILE A 16 18.31 -64.54 -16.32
C ILE A 16 17.04 -63.73 -16.58
N ALA A 17 16.23 -64.11 -17.55
CA ALA A 17 14.96 -63.43 -17.84
C ALA A 17 13.99 -63.52 -16.69
N VAL A 18 13.87 -64.68 -16.03
CA VAL A 18 13.02 -64.89 -14.86
C VAL A 18 13.51 -64.02 -13.69
N VAL A 19 14.83 -63.99 -13.43
CA VAL A 19 15.41 -63.18 -12.37
C VAL A 19 15.16 -61.66 -12.62
N LEU A 20 15.36 -61.18 -13.83
CA LEU A 20 15.10 -59.79 -14.21
C LEU A 20 13.62 -59.44 -14.08
N THR A 21 12.72 -60.36 -14.44
CA THR A 21 11.28 -60.17 -14.29
C THR A 21 10.87 -60.08 -12.83
N ILE A 22 11.44 -60.93 -11.97
CA ILE A 22 11.19 -60.90 -10.50
C ILE A 22 11.69 -59.58 -9.92
N ILE A 23 12.87 -59.13 -10.32
CA ILE A 23 13.41 -57.83 -9.91
C ILE A 23 12.46 -56.69 -10.35
N GLY A 24 12.03 -56.69 -11.62
CA GLY A 24 11.09 -55.71 -12.14
C GLY A 24 9.79 -55.66 -11.35
N LEU A 25 9.19 -56.84 -11.11
CA LEU A 25 7.96 -56.97 -10.32
C LEU A 25 8.13 -56.50 -8.88
N THR A 26 9.30 -56.74 -8.26
CA THR A 26 9.60 -56.28 -6.89
C THR A 26 9.72 -54.75 -6.83
N VAL A 27 10.34 -54.14 -7.83
CA VAL A 27 10.48 -52.66 -7.91
C VAL A 27 9.09 -52.03 -8.11
N VAL A 28 8.28 -52.53 -9.04
CA VAL A 28 6.93 -52.03 -9.27
C VAL A 28 6.05 -52.25 -8.02
N GLY A 29 6.10 -53.42 -7.39
CA GLY A 29 5.34 -53.71 -6.17
C GLY A 29 5.76 -52.79 -5.01
N LYS A 30 7.06 -52.52 -4.87
CA LYS A 30 7.56 -51.58 -3.87
C LYS A 30 7.13 -50.14 -4.16
N ALA A 31 7.13 -49.70 -5.42
CA ALA A 31 6.61 -48.43 -5.83
C ALA A 31 5.11 -48.26 -5.50
N ALA A 32 4.29 -49.28 -5.88
CA ALA A 32 2.87 -49.31 -5.56
C ALA A 32 2.62 -49.27 -4.02
N TYR A 33 3.39 -50.04 -3.25
CA TYR A 33 3.32 -50.00 -1.78
C TYR A 33 3.65 -48.61 -1.20
N ILE A 34 4.67 -47.93 -1.72
CA ILE A 34 5.02 -46.56 -1.27
C ILE A 34 3.89 -45.60 -1.62
N MET A 35 3.30 -45.70 -2.82
CA MET A 35 2.25 -44.82 -3.29
C MET A 35 0.91 -45.02 -2.56
N THR A 36 0.63 -46.21 -2.06
CA THR A 36 -0.63 -46.51 -1.38
C THR A 36 -0.47 -46.58 0.14
N ALA A 37 0.32 -47.50 0.66
CA ALA A 37 0.40 -47.78 2.10
C ALA A 37 1.24 -46.76 2.88
N LYS A 38 2.18 -46.07 2.23
CA LYS A 38 3.01 -45.05 2.86
C LYS A 38 2.69 -43.63 2.38
N LYS A 39 1.56 -43.40 1.74
CA LYS A 39 1.13 -42.11 1.24
C LYS A 39 1.13 -41.05 2.35
N ASP A 40 0.48 -41.32 3.48
CA ASP A 40 0.37 -40.38 4.59
C ASP A 40 1.72 -40.01 5.19
N TYR A 41 2.63 -40.98 5.29
CA TYR A 41 4.00 -40.72 5.76
C TYR A 41 4.74 -39.76 4.83
N TRP A 42 4.65 -39.99 3.51
CA TRP A 42 5.35 -39.11 2.56
C TRP A 42 4.66 -37.75 2.40
N GLU A 43 3.34 -37.66 2.59
CA GLU A 43 2.62 -36.38 2.68
C GLU A 43 3.04 -35.59 3.93
N GLN A 44 3.23 -36.25 5.08
CA GLN A 44 3.80 -35.61 6.28
C GLN A 44 5.24 -35.14 6.06
N VAL A 45 6.07 -35.93 5.39
CA VAL A 45 7.45 -35.52 5.03
C VAL A 45 7.41 -34.33 4.06
N ALA A 46 6.55 -34.38 3.06
CA ALA A 46 6.35 -33.27 2.11
C ALA A 46 5.85 -32.00 2.82
N SER A 47 4.94 -32.13 3.80
CA SER A 47 4.45 -30.99 4.57
C SER A 47 5.54 -30.38 5.48
N ARG A 48 6.46 -31.20 5.99
CA ARG A 48 7.65 -30.70 6.72
C ARG A 48 8.60 -29.94 5.80
N LEU A 49 8.79 -30.41 4.57
CA LEU A 49 9.58 -29.71 3.56
C LEU A 49 8.93 -28.36 3.13
N LYS A 50 7.59 -28.29 3.11
CA LYS A 50 6.85 -27.03 2.89
C LYS A 50 7.03 -26.02 4.03
N ARG A 51 7.33 -26.47 5.26
CA ARG A 51 7.61 -25.58 6.40
C ARG A 51 8.94 -24.83 6.28
N ASP A 52 9.87 -25.32 5.48
CA ASP A 52 11.13 -24.62 5.19
C ASP A 52 11.01 -23.63 4.01
N SER A 53 9.79 -23.38 3.53
CA SER A 53 9.53 -22.36 2.52
C SER A 53 9.53 -20.99 3.19
N VAL A 54 10.40 -20.13 2.71
CA VAL A 54 10.45 -18.72 3.12
C VAL A 54 9.72 -17.91 2.07
N SER A 55 8.69 -17.16 2.48
CA SER A 55 8.03 -16.20 1.61
C SER A 55 8.99 -15.06 1.28
N VAL A 56 9.04 -14.68 0.02
CA VAL A 56 9.77 -13.50 -0.46
C VAL A 56 8.75 -12.44 -0.82
N LYS A 57 8.83 -11.31 -0.14
CA LYS A 57 7.91 -10.20 -0.38
C LYS A 57 8.23 -9.51 -1.71
N PRO A 58 7.20 -9.14 -2.49
CA PRO A 58 7.35 -8.31 -3.66
C PRO A 58 7.63 -6.85 -3.26
N ASN A 59 8.11 -6.06 -4.20
CA ASN A 59 8.15 -4.61 -4.04
C ASN A 59 6.75 -4.05 -4.26
N ARG A 60 6.33 -3.15 -3.35
CA ARG A 60 5.06 -2.45 -3.49
C ARG A 60 5.19 -1.37 -4.56
N GLY A 61 4.24 -1.29 -5.50
CA GLY A 61 4.16 -0.29 -6.55
C GLY A 61 4.11 1.14 -6.02
N ASN A 62 4.48 2.10 -6.83
CA ASN A 62 4.51 3.52 -6.49
C ASN A 62 3.13 4.18 -6.72
N ILE A 63 2.90 5.32 -6.07
CA ILE A 63 1.80 6.22 -6.38
C ILE A 63 2.42 7.49 -6.98
N LEU A 64 2.01 7.82 -8.19
CA LEU A 64 2.54 8.91 -9.00
C LEU A 64 1.47 9.99 -9.18
N SER A 65 1.88 11.23 -9.31
CA SER A 65 1.05 12.34 -9.78
C SER A 65 0.76 12.22 -11.29
N CYS A 66 -0.07 13.10 -11.82
CA CYS A 66 -0.42 13.10 -13.24
C CYS A 66 0.78 13.34 -14.17
N ASP A 67 1.82 14.02 -13.69
CA ASP A 67 3.08 14.30 -14.39
C ASP A 67 4.22 13.32 -14.03
N GLY A 68 3.90 12.22 -13.32
CA GLY A 68 4.84 11.16 -13.01
C GLY A 68 5.74 11.40 -11.80
N GLN A 69 5.48 12.41 -10.97
CA GLN A 69 6.24 12.63 -9.75
C GLN A 69 5.84 11.62 -8.67
N LEU A 70 6.80 11.15 -7.88
CA LEU A 70 6.59 10.16 -6.82
C LEU A 70 5.86 10.77 -5.63
N MET A 71 4.58 10.45 -5.46
CA MET A 71 3.79 10.84 -4.27
C MET A 71 3.98 9.85 -3.11
N ALA A 72 4.08 8.56 -3.40
CA ALA A 72 4.47 7.53 -2.43
C ALA A 72 5.32 6.45 -3.10
N SER A 73 6.43 6.08 -2.46
CA SER A 73 7.35 5.06 -2.95
C SER A 73 7.89 4.20 -1.81
N SER A 74 8.23 2.94 -2.11
CA SER A 74 8.86 2.03 -1.16
C SER A 74 10.37 2.12 -1.29
N ILE A 75 11.03 2.48 -0.20
CA ILE A 75 12.49 2.59 -0.12
C ILE A 75 12.99 1.52 0.85
N PRO A 76 14.01 0.72 0.46
CA PRO A 76 14.58 -0.28 1.35
C PRO A 76 15.28 0.39 2.54
N GLU A 77 14.94 -0.07 3.73
CA GLU A 77 15.59 0.26 4.99
C GLU A 77 16.15 -1.01 5.60
N TYR A 78 17.26 -0.91 6.31
CA TYR A 78 18.00 -2.04 6.83
C TYR A 78 18.10 -1.99 8.35
N LYS A 79 17.83 -3.11 9.02
CA LYS A 79 18.29 -3.36 10.39
C LYS A 79 19.56 -4.18 10.34
N ILE A 80 20.57 -3.75 11.05
CA ILE A 80 21.90 -4.36 11.03
C ILE A 80 22.17 -5.12 12.32
N PHE A 81 22.68 -6.34 12.17
CA PHE A 81 22.93 -7.27 13.28
C PHE A 81 24.30 -7.90 13.19
N MET A 82 24.77 -8.38 14.33
CA MET A 82 25.99 -9.15 14.48
C MET A 82 25.69 -10.53 15.06
N ASP A 83 26.13 -11.58 14.36
CA ASP A 83 26.17 -12.96 14.89
C ASP A 83 27.55 -13.23 15.48
N PHE A 84 27.63 -13.30 16.80
CA PHE A 84 28.87 -13.56 17.51
C PHE A 84 29.28 -15.03 17.50
N VAL A 85 28.41 -15.96 17.14
CA VAL A 85 28.69 -17.40 17.04
C VAL A 85 29.26 -17.79 15.66
N ALA A 86 28.87 -17.08 14.59
CA ALA A 86 29.37 -17.35 13.25
C ALA A 86 30.88 -17.10 13.14
N GLY A 87 31.58 -17.84 12.28
CA GLY A 87 33.00 -17.64 11.95
C GLY A 87 34.04 -18.20 12.92
N GLY A 88 33.62 -18.62 14.11
CA GLY A 88 34.49 -19.28 15.11
C GLY A 88 35.68 -18.43 15.57
N GLU A 89 36.74 -19.07 16.08
CA GLU A 89 37.93 -18.43 16.69
C GLU A 89 38.65 -17.45 15.75
N LYS A 90 38.68 -17.72 14.43
CA LYS A 90 39.34 -16.82 13.44
C LYS A 90 38.61 -15.46 13.37
N LYS A 91 37.30 -15.44 13.44
CA LYS A 91 36.53 -14.18 13.49
C LYS A 91 36.77 -13.46 14.82
N ASP A 92 36.75 -14.18 15.92
CA ASP A 92 36.93 -13.60 17.25
C ASP A 92 38.28 -12.92 17.41
N SER A 93 39.35 -13.52 16.87
CA SER A 93 40.66 -12.90 16.80
C SER A 93 40.69 -11.66 15.92
N LEU A 94 40.07 -11.71 14.73
CA LEU A 94 39.97 -10.54 13.82
C LEU A 94 39.10 -9.43 14.46
N LEU A 95 38.01 -9.77 15.12
CA LEU A 95 37.14 -8.82 15.80
C LEU A 95 37.90 -8.11 16.93
N THR A 96 38.69 -8.84 17.71
CA THR A 96 39.49 -8.27 18.80
C THR A 96 40.55 -7.29 18.26
N VAL A 97 41.26 -7.65 17.21
CA VAL A 97 42.34 -6.80 16.59
C VAL A 97 41.72 -5.57 15.92
N LYS A 98 40.53 -5.67 15.33
CA LYS A 98 39.92 -4.58 14.56
C LYS A 98 38.82 -3.84 15.33
N MET A 99 38.60 -4.14 16.60
CA MET A 99 37.53 -3.58 17.41
C MET A 99 37.56 -2.04 17.43
N ASP A 100 38.73 -1.44 17.62
CA ASP A 100 38.89 0.02 17.65
C ASP A 100 38.51 0.66 16.32
N SER A 101 38.99 0.08 15.21
CA SER A 101 38.65 0.57 13.87
C SER A 101 37.15 0.46 13.57
N ILE A 102 36.49 -0.61 14.04
CA ILE A 102 35.04 -0.79 13.90
C ILE A 102 34.30 0.26 14.74
N CYS A 103 34.66 0.44 16.02
CA CYS A 103 34.00 1.38 16.91
C CYS A 103 34.18 2.84 16.46
N MET A 104 35.38 3.22 15.98
CA MET A 104 35.62 4.52 15.39
C MET A 104 34.81 4.72 14.12
N GLY A 105 34.76 3.72 13.23
CA GLY A 105 33.92 3.79 12.03
C GLY A 105 32.44 3.89 12.34
N LEU A 106 31.95 3.14 13.31
CA LEU A 106 30.54 3.25 13.75
C LEU A 106 30.23 4.61 14.38
N ASN A 107 31.16 5.19 15.18
CA ASN A 107 31.01 6.53 15.71
C ASN A 107 31.00 7.61 14.61
N HIS A 108 31.82 7.44 13.58
CA HIS A 108 31.80 8.36 12.43
C HIS A 108 30.45 8.32 11.68
N ILE A 109 29.90 7.12 11.48
CA ILE A 109 28.61 6.93 10.80
C ILE A 109 27.43 7.35 11.71
N PHE A 110 27.54 7.06 13.00
CA PHE A 110 26.51 7.37 14.00
C PHE A 110 27.05 8.25 15.13
N PRO A 111 27.18 9.57 14.92
CA PRO A 111 27.81 10.49 15.88
C PRO A 111 27.08 10.59 17.25
N SER A 112 25.83 10.12 17.32
CA SER A 112 25.03 10.14 18.56
C SER A 112 25.49 9.15 19.63
N LYS A 113 26.43 8.23 19.32
CA LYS A 113 27.06 7.30 20.26
C LYS A 113 28.56 7.36 20.15
N SER A 114 29.24 7.37 21.29
CA SER A 114 30.70 7.37 21.35
C SER A 114 31.30 6.01 20.94
N ALA A 115 32.55 6.00 20.49
CA ALA A 115 33.26 4.77 20.14
C ALA A 115 33.34 3.80 21.35
N GLU A 116 33.44 4.33 22.58
CA GLU A 116 33.46 3.51 23.81
C GLU A 116 32.11 2.87 24.10
N GLU A 117 31.00 3.56 23.84
CA GLU A 117 29.65 2.99 23.97
C GLU A 117 29.44 1.87 22.95
N PHE A 118 29.88 2.04 21.71
CA PHE A 118 29.84 0.95 20.72
C PHE A 118 30.70 -0.23 21.14
N ARG A 119 31.88 0.00 21.70
CA ARG A 119 32.73 -1.06 22.21
C ARG A 119 32.02 -1.86 23.30
N LYS A 120 31.50 -1.20 24.34
CA LYS A 120 30.75 -1.85 25.43
C LYS A 120 29.58 -2.67 24.88
N HIS A 121 28.82 -2.10 23.95
CA HIS A 121 27.67 -2.76 23.33
C HIS A 121 28.05 -4.02 22.55
N LEU A 122 29.12 -3.97 21.75
CA LEU A 122 29.59 -5.12 20.99
C LEU A 122 30.23 -6.20 21.88
N GLU A 123 30.94 -5.80 22.93
CA GLU A 123 31.51 -6.74 23.92
C GLU A 123 30.42 -7.44 24.74
N GLU A 124 29.35 -6.74 25.08
CA GLU A 124 28.19 -7.34 25.72
C GLU A 124 27.51 -8.40 24.84
N GLY A 125 27.30 -8.11 23.55
CA GLY A 125 26.78 -9.08 22.60
C GLY A 125 27.70 -10.30 22.44
N ARG A 126 29.02 -10.07 22.45
CA ARG A 126 30.02 -11.12 22.40
C ARG A 126 30.01 -12.02 23.66
N LYS A 127 29.91 -11.42 24.85
CA LYS A 127 29.79 -12.17 26.11
C LYS A 127 28.55 -13.05 26.16
N LYS A 128 27.42 -12.56 25.61
CA LYS A 128 26.16 -13.29 25.50
C LYS A 128 26.14 -14.32 24.36
N GLN A 129 27.17 -14.41 23.55
CA GLN A 129 27.22 -15.26 22.32
C GLN A 129 25.94 -15.12 21.49
N ALA A 130 25.47 -13.87 21.32
CA ALA A 130 24.22 -13.61 20.65
C ALA A 130 24.35 -13.80 19.12
N ARG A 131 23.35 -14.47 18.52
CA ARG A 131 23.32 -14.68 17.07
C ARG A 131 22.67 -13.54 16.29
N ASN A 132 21.85 -12.76 16.96
CA ASN A 132 21.10 -11.65 16.34
C ASN A 132 21.18 -10.39 17.21
N TRP A 133 22.42 -9.89 17.39
CA TRP A 133 22.70 -8.72 18.23
C TRP A 133 22.58 -7.44 17.39
N PRO A 134 21.62 -6.53 17.71
CA PRO A 134 21.44 -5.33 16.93
C PRO A 134 22.65 -4.39 17.12
N ILE A 135 23.33 -4.02 16.04
CA ILE A 135 24.44 -3.04 16.09
C ILE A 135 23.89 -1.63 16.30
N TRP A 136 22.75 -1.36 15.65
CA TRP A 136 22.03 -0.09 15.76
C TRP A 136 20.53 -0.34 15.99
N PRO A 137 19.87 0.40 16.90
CA PRO A 137 18.47 0.12 17.28
C PRO A 137 17.47 0.55 16.23
N LYS A 138 17.81 1.54 15.39
CA LYS A 138 16.92 2.08 14.35
C LYS A 138 17.22 1.44 13.00
N ARG A 139 16.27 1.55 12.06
CA ARG A 139 16.49 1.23 10.67
C ARG A 139 17.39 2.31 10.04
N ILE A 140 18.21 1.91 9.07
CA ILE A 140 19.13 2.77 8.33
C ILE A 140 18.82 2.67 6.84
N ASP A 141 19.16 3.70 6.09
CA ASP A 141 19.05 3.74 4.64
C ASP A 141 20.15 2.92 3.95
N TYR A 142 20.02 2.76 2.64
CA TYR A 142 20.97 1.98 1.84
C TYR A 142 22.40 2.55 1.84
N ASN A 143 22.54 3.88 1.82
CA ASN A 143 23.88 4.50 1.81
C ASN A 143 24.60 4.22 3.13
N THR A 144 23.94 4.49 4.25
CA THR A 144 24.47 4.17 5.59
C THR A 144 24.76 2.67 5.76
N TYR A 145 23.90 1.80 5.21
CA TYR A 145 24.17 0.35 5.21
C TYR A 145 25.45 0.01 4.44
N CYS A 146 25.68 0.60 3.28
CA CYS A 146 26.90 0.38 2.51
C CYS A 146 28.16 0.85 3.26
N GLU A 147 28.10 2.00 3.95
CA GLU A 147 29.18 2.50 4.78
C GLU A 147 29.50 1.55 5.95
N VAL A 148 28.46 1.10 6.67
CA VAL A 148 28.65 0.12 7.76
C VAL A 148 29.23 -1.18 7.24
N LYS A 149 28.72 -1.69 6.10
CA LYS A 149 29.20 -2.93 5.49
C LYS A 149 30.65 -2.84 5.02
N ALA A 150 31.16 -1.67 4.70
CA ALA A 150 32.55 -1.44 4.31
C ALA A 150 33.55 -1.55 5.48
N LEU A 151 33.08 -1.50 6.73
CA LEU A 151 33.91 -1.58 7.92
C LEU A 151 34.66 -2.92 8.02
N PRO A 152 35.83 -2.94 8.69
CA PRO A 152 36.59 -4.17 8.93
C PRO A 152 35.71 -5.25 9.57
N VAL A 153 35.89 -6.52 9.20
CA VAL A 153 35.09 -7.67 9.59
C VAL A 153 33.67 -7.67 9.00
N PHE A 154 32.96 -6.55 8.94
CA PHE A 154 31.62 -6.46 8.38
C PHE A 154 31.58 -6.65 6.86
N LYS A 155 32.68 -6.31 6.15
CA LYS A 155 32.82 -6.58 4.72
C LYS A 155 32.97 -8.06 4.37
N LEU A 156 33.22 -8.93 5.35
CA LEU A 156 33.28 -10.37 5.14
C LEU A 156 31.88 -10.95 4.96
N SER A 157 31.79 -12.15 4.37
CA SER A 157 30.49 -12.84 4.29
C SER A 157 29.89 -13.07 5.68
N SER A 158 28.56 -13.09 5.79
CA SER A 158 27.84 -13.30 7.07
C SER A 158 28.32 -14.54 7.83
N TYR A 159 28.70 -15.61 7.13
CA TYR A 159 29.26 -16.83 7.74
C TYR A 159 30.68 -16.66 8.32
N LYS A 160 31.49 -15.74 7.77
CA LYS A 160 32.86 -15.50 8.21
C LYS A 160 32.97 -14.30 9.15
N GLY A 161 32.22 -13.23 8.88
CA GLY A 161 32.25 -11.98 9.62
C GLY A 161 31.15 -11.86 10.67
N GLY A 162 30.03 -12.59 10.51
CA GLY A 162 28.89 -12.53 11.40
C GLY A 162 27.97 -11.34 11.15
N PHE A 163 28.36 -10.37 10.35
CA PHE A 163 27.51 -9.23 10.00
C PHE A 163 26.40 -9.66 9.04
N HIS A 164 25.16 -9.31 9.38
CA HIS A 164 24.00 -9.54 8.54
C HIS A 164 22.97 -8.42 8.72
N CYS A 165 22.05 -8.32 7.80
CA CYS A 165 20.98 -7.33 7.84
C CYS A 165 19.63 -7.98 7.54
N GLU A 166 18.58 -7.36 8.03
CA GLU A 166 17.20 -7.58 7.63
C GLU A 166 16.73 -6.38 6.83
N GLU A 167 16.19 -6.63 5.65
CA GLU A 167 15.64 -5.60 4.77
C GLU A 167 14.17 -5.38 5.05
N PHE A 168 13.77 -4.11 5.11
CA PHE A 168 12.40 -3.67 5.31
C PHE A 168 12.07 -2.64 4.24
N ASN A 169 10.93 -2.79 3.59
CA ASN A 169 10.41 -1.76 2.70
C ASN A 169 9.69 -0.69 3.54
N SER A 170 10.24 0.52 3.55
CA SER A 170 9.64 1.68 4.22
C SER A 170 8.91 2.53 3.20
N ARG A 171 7.61 2.78 3.45
CA ARG A 171 6.82 3.64 2.58
C ARG A 171 7.15 5.10 2.85
N ARG A 172 7.67 5.79 1.85
CA ARG A 172 8.07 7.20 1.93
C ARG A 172 7.21 8.05 1.02
N ARG A 173 6.94 9.26 1.47
CA ARG A 173 6.25 10.32 0.71
C ARG A 173 7.22 11.48 0.52
N PRO A 174 7.76 11.67 -0.70
CA PRO A 174 8.75 12.74 -0.96
C PRO A 174 8.23 14.14 -0.65
N PHE A 175 6.92 14.38 -0.89
CA PHE A 175 6.26 15.64 -0.61
C PHE A 175 5.71 15.78 0.83
N GLY A 176 6.14 14.92 1.76
CA GLY A 176 5.79 15.00 3.18
C GLY A 176 4.31 14.81 3.44
N SER A 177 3.65 15.88 3.93
CA SER A 177 2.22 15.87 4.30
C SER A 177 1.27 16.18 3.16
N LEU A 178 1.79 16.57 1.98
CA LEU A 178 0.98 16.97 0.84
C LEU A 178 0.06 15.82 0.38
N ALA A 179 -1.25 16.09 0.30
CA ALA A 179 -2.27 15.10 -0.04
C ALA A 179 -2.22 13.82 0.81
N GLN A 180 -1.73 13.91 2.05
CA GLN A 180 -1.41 12.76 2.90
C GLN A 180 -2.59 11.81 3.05
N ARG A 181 -3.79 12.32 3.25
CA ARG A 181 -4.98 11.50 3.49
C ARG A 181 -5.62 10.98 2.21
N THR A 182 -5.39 11.67 1.11
CA THR A 182 -5.81 11.22 -0.23
C THR A 182 -4.90 10.10 -0.72
N VAL A 183 -3.59 10.28 -0.66
CA VAL A 183 -2.60 9.21 -0.97
C VAL A 183 -2.75 8.07 0.02
N GLY A 184 -2.82 8.37 1.30
CA GLY A 184 -3.05 7.40 2.37
C GLY A 184 -1.80 7.03 3.16
N ASP A 185 -2.02 6.17 4.14
CA ASP A 185 -1.00 5.69 5.06
C ASP A 185 -0.95 4.17 5.15
N MET A 186 0.22 3.66 5.56
CA MET A 186 0.46 2.27 5.91
C MET A 186 0.54 2.10 7.44
N PHE A 187 0.15 0.93 7.96
CA PHE A 187 0.47 0.57 9.33
C PHE A 187 1.97 0.30 9.46
N GLY A 188 2.68 1.10 10.27
CA GLY A 188 4.14 1.07 10.33
C GLY A 188 4.79 -0.27 10.73
N ALA A 189 4.06 -1.14 11.45
CA ALA A 189 4.55 -2.46 11.86
C ALA A 189 4.13 -3.58 10.91
N LYS A 190 3.12 -3.36 10.07
CA LYS A 190 2.57 -4.33 9.13
C LYS A 190 2.55 -3.69 7.75
N ASP A 191 2.91 -4.45 6.75
CA ASP A 191 2.82 -4.05 5.34
C ASP A 191 1.36 -4.09 4.88
N THR A 192 0.54 -3.26 5.54
CA THR A 192 -0.91 -3.22 5.37
C THR A 192 -1.34 -1.77 5.23
N ALA A 193 -2.08 -1.48 4.19
CA ALA A 193 -2.62 -0.16 3.93
C ALA A 193 -3.70 0.21 4.96
N ARG A 194 -3.76 1.48 5.33
CA ARG A 194 -4.68 2.00 6.36
C ARG A 194 -5.83 2.82 5.77
N CYS A 195 -5.56 3.67 4.81
CA CYS A 195 -6.53 4.60 4.24
C CYS A 195 -6.08 5.12 2.88
N GLY A 196 -6.94 5.89 2.21
CA GLY A 196 -6.66 6.58 0.96
C GLY A 196 -6.45 5.65 -0.23
N LEU A 197 -5.73 6.13 -1.24
CA LEU A 197 -5.40 5.37 -2.44
C LEU A 197 -4.58 4.12 -2.11
N GLU A 198 -3.72 4.18 -1.09
CA GLU A 198 -2.98 3.03 -0.58
C GLU A 198 -3.91 1.85 -0.23
N LEU A 199 -5.04 2.13 0.43
CA LEU A 199 -6.01 1.10 0.81
C LEU A 199 -6.91 0.71 -0.37
N ALA A 200 -7.40 1.69 -1.13
CA ALA A 200 -8.33 1.44 -2.23
C ALA A 200 -7.70 0.55 -3.32
N TYR A 201 -6.40 0.72 -3.56
CA TYR A 201 -5.65 -0.01 -4.58
C TYR A 201 -4.61 -0.98 -3.98
N ASP A 202 -4.80 -1.41 -2.72
CA ASP A 202 -3.84 -2.27 -2.04
C ASP A 202 -3.55 -3.57 -2.79
N SER A 203 -4.55 -4.18 -3.40
CA SER A 203 -4.40 -5.42 -4.18
C SER A 203 -3.50 -5.25 -5.42
N ILE A 204 -3.53 -4.07 -6.05
CA ILE A 204 -2.73 -3.76 -7.23
C ILE A 204 -1.31 -3.36 -6.82
N LEU A 205 -1.20 -2.52 -5.78
CA LEU A 205 0.07 -2.02 -5.27
C LEU A 205 0.92 -3.10 -4.60
N ARG A 206 0.29 -4.07 -3.92
CA ARG A 206 0.98 -5.05 -3.08
C ARG A 206 1.78 -6.07 -3.88
N GLY A 207 1.35 -6.44 -5.10
CA GLY A 207 1.91 -7.54 -5.86
C GLY A 207 1.61 -8.92 -5.24
N THR A 208 2.33 -9.94 -5.67
CA THR A 208 2.19 -11.33 -5.20
C THR A 208 3.48 -11.87 -4.62
N GLU A 209 3.37 -12.50 -3.45
CA GLU A 209 4.53 -13.07 -2.76
C GLU A 209 5.13 -14.25 -3.53
N GLY A 210 6.45 -14.30 -3.56
CA GLY A 210 7.21 -15.43 -4.03
C GLY A 210 7.47 -16.45 -2.93
N LEU A 211 7.97 -17.63 -3.34
CA LEU A 211 8.36 -18.71 -2.43
C LEU A 211 9.78 -19.16 -2.73
N THR A 212 10.61 -19.23 -1.69
CA THR A 212 11.95 -19.82 -1.75
C THR A 212 12.04 -21.00 -0.80
N HIS A 213 12.72 -22.07 -1.25
CA HIS A 213 13.06 -23.19 -0.39
C HIS A 213 14.50 -23.06 0.08
N ARG A 214 14.69 -23.13 1.38
CA ARG A 214 16.03 -23.19 1.96
C ARG A 214 16.54 -24.63 1.91
N ARG A 215 17.47 -24.91 0.99
CA ARG A 215 18.11 -26.24 0.85
C ARG A 215 19.58 -26.19 1.20
N LYS A 216 20.05 -27.25 1.86
CA LYS A 216 21.48 -27.45 2.12
C LYS A 216 22.11 -28.10 0.88
N ILE A 217 22.97 -27.37 0.19
CA ILE A 217 23.75 -27.85 -0.97
C ILE A 217 25.22 -27.75 -0.59
N LEU A 218 25.96 -28.87 -0.67
CA LEU A 218 27.40 -28.93 -0.37
C LEU A 218 27.79 -28.24 0.94
N ASN A 219 27.09 -28.55 2.04
CA ASN A 219 27.26 -27.96 3.37
C ASN A 219 26.94 -26.46 3.51
N LYS A 220 26.32 -25.82 2.50
CA LYS A 220 25.80 -24.45 2.56
C LYS A 220 24.29 -24.46 2.40
N TYR A 221 23.61 -23.62 3.19
CA TYR A 221 22.19 -23.36 2.96
C TYR A 221 22.05 -22.34 1.83
N MET A 222 21.30 -22.70 0.79
CA MET A 222 20.96 -21.81 -0.31
C MET A 222 19.45 -21.67 -0.40
N ASN A 223 18.99 -20.45 -0.65
CA ASN A 223 17.60 -20.18 -0.96
C ASN A 223 17.40 -20.42 -2.46
N ILE A 224 16.63 -21.42 -2.80
CA ILE A 224 16.28 -21.77 -4.18
C ILE A 224 14.92 -21.18 -4.46
N PRO A 225 14.75 -20.24 -5.40
CA PRO A 225 13.45 -19.70 -5.74
C PRO A 225 12.60 -20.81 -6.37
N VAL A 226 11.40 -21.00 -5.82
CA VAL A 226 10.37 -21.92 -6.34
C VAL A 226 9.35 -21.13 -7.15
N LEU A 227 8.98 -19.97 -6.62
CA LEU A 227 8.11 -19.01 -7.28
C LEU A 227 8.73 -17.63 -7.09
N ALA A 228 8.99 -16.94 -8.19
CA ALA A 228 9.48 -15.57 -8.13
C ALA A 228 8.36 -14.63 -7.61
N PRO A 229 8.65 -13.65 -6.76
CA PRO A 229 7.68 -12.63 -6.41
C PRO A 229 7.33 -11.80 -7.67
N VAL A 230 6.09 -11.36 -7.76
CA VAL A 230 5.65 -10.41 -8.79
C VAL A 230 5.43 -9.07 -8.11
N ASP A 231 6.20 -8.07 -8.50
CA ASP A 231 6.10 -6.72 -7.94
C ASP A 231 4.74 -6.09 -8.22
N GLY A 232 4.31 -5.18 -7.35
CA GLY A 232 3.08 -4.43 -7.52
C GLY A 232 3.16 -3.45 -8.69
N CYS A 233 2.00 -3.12 -9.26
CA CYS A 233 1.91 -2.13 -10.32
C CYS A 233 1.92 -0.72 -9.72
N ASP A 234 2.51 0.22 -10.45
CA ASP A 234 2.44 1.64 -10.15
C ASP A 234 1.04 2.20 -10.48
N ILE A 235 0.61 3.20 -9.72
CA ILE A 235 -0.65 3.92 -9.94
C ILE A 235 -0.32 5.35 -10.32
N ILE A 236 -0.78 5.79 -11.48
CA ILE A 236 -0.74 7.18 -11.91
C ILE A 236 -2.08 7.81 -11.51
N THR A 237 -2.04 8.87 -10.71
CA THR A 237 -3.22 9.62 -10.27
C THR A 237 -3.47 10.80 -11.19
N THR A 238 -4.64 11.42 -11.04
CA THR A 238 -4.97 12.68 -11.72
C THR A 238 -4.47 13.91 -10.97
N ILE A 239 -3.92 13.72 -9.75
CA ILE A 239 -3.45 14.81 -8.88
C ILE A 239 -2.21 15.47 -9.50
N ASP A 240 -2.26 16.80 -9.60
CA ASP A 240 -1.15 17.67 -9.93
C ASP A 240 -0.52 18.21 -8.64
N VAL A 241 0.78 17.95 -8.46
CA VAL A 241 1.49 18.33 -7.23
C VAL A 241 1.53 19.86 -7.05
N GLY A 242 1.68 20.61 -8.13
CA GLY A 242 1.70 22.08 -8.08
C GLY A 242 0.35 22.67 -7.69
N MET A 243 -0.73 22.16 -8.30
CA MET A 243 -2.10 22.59 -7.97
C MET A 243 -2.47 22.19 -6.53
N GLN A 244 -2.05 21.00 -6.08
CA GLN A 244 -2.27 20.51 -4.72
C GLN A 244 -1.58 21.42 -3.70
N ASP A 245 -0.31 21.77 -3.91
CA ASP A 245 0.45 22.67 -3.04
C ASP A 245 -0.14 24.10 -3.01
N LEU A 246 -0.51 24.64 -4.17
CA LEU A 246 -1.15 25.94 -4.25
C LEU A 246 -2.49 25.97 -3.52
N ALA A 247 -3.33 24.95 -3.73
CA ALA A 247 -4.63 24.85 -3.09
C ALA A 247 -4.50 24.67 -1.56
N GLU A 248 -3.49 23.92 -1.11
CA GLU A 248 -3.21 23.73 0.31
C GLU A 248 -2.83 25.04 0.99
N ARG A 249 -1.90 25.78 0.39
CA ARG A 249 -1.49 27.12 0.92
C ARG A 249 -2.67 28.09 0.95
N ALA A 250 -3.41 28.21 -0.15
CA ALA A 250 -4.54 29.12 -0.24
C ALA A 250 -5.63 28.77 0.81
N LEU A 251 -5.91 27.50 1.03
CA LEU A 251 -6.87 27.06 2.04
C LEU A 251 -6.38 27.38 3.46
N ILE A 252 -5.10 27.14 3.76
CA ILE A 252 -4.52 27.46 5.07
C ILE A 252 -4.54 28.97 5.33
N ASP A 253 -4.19 29.77 4.34
CA ASP A 253 -4.19 31.24 4.46
C ASP A 253 -5.61 31.75 4.75
N GLU A 254 -6.63 31.25 4.05
CA GLU A 254 -8.04 31.58 4.28
C GLU A 254 -8.51 31.15 5.69
N LEU A 255 -8.15 29.93 6.12
CA LEU A 255 -8.54 29.42 7.44
C LEU A 255 -7.87 30.17 8.59
N LYS A 256 -6.69 30.77 8.35
CA LYS A 256 -5.97 31.61 9.31
C LYS A 256 -6.51 33.06 9.37
N ASP A 257 -7.34 33.44 8.38
CA ASP A 257 -7.93 34.79 8.38
C ASP A 257 -8.80 34.99 9.63
N PRO A 258 -8.58 36.07 10.43
CA PRO A 258 -9.37 36.37 11.63
C PRO A 258 -10.86 36.54 11.38
N GLN A 259 -11.31 36.78 10.14
CA GLN A 259 -12.70 36.95 9.79
C GLN A 259 -13.41 35.60 9.51
N VAL A 260 -12.64 34.57 9.14
CA VAL A 260 -13.18 33.25 8.80
C VAL A 260 -13.35 32.37 10.04
N HIS A 261 -12.41 32.39 10.97
CA HIS A 261 -12.38 31.56 12.18
C HIS A 261 -12.67 30.08 11.93
N GLY A 262 -12.16 29.53 10.83
CA GLY A 262 -12.44 28.15 10.41
C GLY A 262 -11.61 27.14 11.19
N ASP A 263 -12.26 26.14 11.80
CA ASP A 263 -11.57 25.02 12.46
C ASP A 263 -11.19 23.90 11.46
N ALA A 264 -11.86 23.84 10.32
CA ALA A 264 -11.55 22.89 9.25
C ALA A 264 -12.02 23.44 7.89
N GLY A 265 -11.36 22.99 6.83
CA GLY A 265 -11.71 23.35 5.46
C GLY A 265 -11.34 22.28 4.46
N VAL A 266 -12.03 22.31 3.32
CA VAL A 266 -11.82 21.42 2.18
C VAL A 266 -11.74 22.26 0.92
N ALA A 267 -10.76 21.97 0.05
CA ALA A 267 -10.67 22.53 -1.29
C ALA A 267 -10.48 21.39 -2.30
N ILE A 268 -11.29 21.38 -3.35
CA ILE A 268 -11.20 20.40 -4.44
C ILE A 268 -11.08 21.18 -5.75
N VAL A 269 -10.07 20.85 -6.54
CA VAL A 269 -9.88 21.37 -7.90
C VAL A 269 -10.16 20.26 -8.88
N MET A 270 -11.14 20.46 -9.74
CA MET A 270 -11.58 19.49 -10.75
C MET A 270 -11.50 20.08 -12.14
N GLU A 271 -10.94 19.36 -13.07
CA GLU A 271 -10.95 19.71 -14.48
C GLU A 271 -12.33 19.42 -15.07
N VAL A 272 -13.00 20.46 -15.57
CA VAL A 272 -14.40 20.35 -16.03
C VAL A 272 -14.55 19.42 -17.24
N ALA A 273 -13.56 19.42 -18.15
CA ALA A 273 -13.63 18.65 -19.39
C ALA A 273 -13.53 17.13 -19.17
N THR A 274 -12.76 16.69 -18.19
CA THR A 274 -12.44 15.28 -17.95
C THR A 274 -13.09 14.72 -16.67
N GLY A 275 -13.43 15.60 -15.72
CA GLY A 275 -13.83 15.21 -14.37
C GLY A 275 -12.67 14.83 -13.46
N ASP A 276 -11.42 15.01 -13.92
CA ASP A 276 -10.23 14.69 -13.13
C ASP A 276 -10.09 15.59 -11.93
N VAL A 277 -9.90 14.99 -10.75
CA VAL A 277 -9.55 15.71 -9.54
C VAL A 277 -8.04 16.02 -9.57
N LYS A 278 -7.70 17.30 -9.79
CA LYS A 278 -6.31 17.77 -9.85
C LYS A 278 -5.74 18.10 -8.47
N ALA A 279 -6.60 18.49 -7.51
CA ALA A 279 -6.22 18.68 -6.12
C ALA A 279 -7.38 18.33 -5.19
N MET A 280 -7.04 17.76 -4.02
CA MET A 280 -7.98 17.47 -2.94
C MET A 280 -7.30 17.76 -1.61
N VAL A 281 -7.63 18.88 -1.00
CA VAL A 281 -7.03 19.38 0.24
C VAL A 281 -8.02 19.28 1.37
N ASN A 282 -7.56 18.82 2.51
CA ASN A 282 -8.37 18.62 3.72
C ASN A 282 -7.58 19.13 4.92
N MET A 283 -7.95 20.27 5.47
CA MET A 283 -7.25 20.87 6.61
C MET A 283 -8.10 20.90 7.85
N THR A 284 -7.50 20.56 8.97
CA THR A 284 -8.12 20.62 10.31
C THR A 284 -7.16 21.30 11.26
N LYS A 285 -7.66 22.24 12.06
CA LYS A 285 -6.91 22.94 13.10
C LYS A 285 -6.54 21.96 14.21
N CYS A 286 -5.25 21.91 14.55
CA CYS A 286 -4.71 21.10 15.64
C CYS A 286 -4.62 21.91 16.94
N GLY A 287 -4.38 21.21 18.07
CA GLY A 287 -4.29 21.84 19.37
C GLY A 287 -3.13 22.85 19.54
N ASP A 288 -2.13 22.79 18.65
CA ASP A 288 -1.02 23.75 18.55
C ASP A 288 -1.33 25.00 17.70
N GLY A 289 -2.55 25.06 17.14
CA GLY A 289 -2.99 26.14 16.23
C GLY A 289 -2.59 25.95 14.77
N GLU A 290 -1.81 24.92 14.44
CA GLU A 290 -1.43 24.59 13.07
C GLU A 290 -2.53 23.77 12.36
N TYR A 291 -2.58 23.89 11.04
CA TYR A 291 -3.52 23.12 10.21
C TYR A 291 -2.81 21.91 9.59
N ARG A 292 -3.44 20.74 9.69
CA ARG A 292 -2.91 19.48 9.15
C ARG A 292 -4.01 18.60 8.57
N GLU A 293 -3.65 17.74 7.61
CA GLU A 293 -4.53 16.69 7.13
C GLU A 293 -4.66 15.55 8.16
N ILE A 294 -5.68 15.61 9.00
CA ILE A 294 -5.97 14.55 9.99
C ILE A 294 -6.87 13.48 9.38
N LYS A 295 -7.86 13.88 8.59
CA LYS A 295 -8.88 13.04 7.98
C LYS A 295 -9.19 13.56 6.58
N ASN A 296 -9.56 12.68 5.66
CA ASN A 296 -10.08 13.12 4.38
C ASN A 296 -11.54 13.57 4.56
N LEU A 297 -11.72 14.85 4.82
CA LEU A 297 -13.03 15.44 5.10
C LEU A 297 -13.93 15.43 3.87
N ALA A 298 -13.34 15.58 2.68
CA ALA A 298 -14.05 15.61 1.41
C ALA A 298 -14.93 14.37 1.19
N VAL A 299 -14.46 13.20 1.64
CA VAL A 299 -15.15 11.91 1.42
C VAL A 299 -15.70 11.29 2.70
N SER A 300 -15.40 11.84 3.87
CA SER A 300 -15.75 11.21 5.15
C SER A 300 -16.71 12.01 6.01
N ASN A 301 -16.88 13.32 5.76
CA ASN A 301 -17.81 14.16 6.50
C ASN A 301 -19.17 14.17 5.84
N LEU A 302 -20.21 13.97 6.65
CA LEU A 302 -21.59 14.15 6.26
C LEU A 302 -21.99 15.56 6.64
N LEU A 303 -22.20 16.43 5.64
CA LEU A 303 -22.61 17.81 5.81
C LEU A 303 -23.89 18.04 5.01
N GLU A 304 -24.72 18.96 5.50
CA GLU A 304 -25.84 19.47 4.71
C GLU A 304 -25.28 20.34 3.56
N PRO A 305 -25.42 19.93 2.30
CA PRO A 305 -24.83 20.67 1.17
C PRO A 305 -25.49 22.01 0.93
N GLY A 306 -26.67 22.23 1.49
CA GLY A 306 -27.43 23.45 1.34
C GLY A 306 -27.78 23.76 -0.12
N SER A 307 -27.71 25.02 -0.51
CA SER A 307 -28.10 25.47 -1.86
C SER A 307 -27.18 24.98 -2.98
N VAL A 308 -26.00 24.45 -2.68
CA VAL A 308 -25.12 23.85 -3.70
C VAL A 308 -25.77 22.64 -4.33
N PHE A 309 -26.59 21.89 -3.58
CA PHE A 309 -27.30 20.72 -4.08
C PHE A 309 -28.37 21.05 -5.15
N LYS A 310 -28.84 22.29 -5.22
CA LYS A 310 -29.78 22.74 -6.26
C LYS A 310 -29.22 22.53 -7.67
N THR A 311 -27.94 22.69 -7.85
CA THR A 311 -27.27 22.43 -9.14
C THR A 311 -27.44 20.96 -9.55
N ALA A 312 -27.18 20.02 -8.63
CA ALA A 312 -27.38 18.59 -8.89
C ALA A 312 -28.86 18.28 -9.21
N SER A 313 -29.80 18.85 -8.45
CA SER A 313 -31.23 18.65 -8.69
C SER A 313 -31.66 19.13 -10.09
N ILE A 314 -31.19 20.29 -10.51
CA ILE A 314 -31.51 20.82 -11.85
C ILE A 314 -30.79 20.04 -12.96
N MET A 315 -29.55 19.58 -12.73
CA MET A 315 -28.85 18.72 -13.70
C MET A 315 -29.66 17.45 -13.99
N VAL A 316 -30.16 16.79 -12.97
CA VAL A 316 -31.02 15.59 -13.12
C VAL A 316 -32.28 15.92 -13.93
N ALA A 317 -32.97 17.02 -13.60
CA ALA A 317 -34.19 17.42 -14.31
C ALA A 317 -33.94 17.75 -15.79
N LEU A 318 -32.78 18.30 -16.13
CA LEU A 318 -32.37 18.55 -17.51
C LEU A 318 -31.98 17.26 -18.25
N ASP A 319 -31.26 16.36 -17.55
CA ASP A 319 -30.78 15.08 -18.12
C ASP A 319 -31.98 14.15 -18.43
N ASP A 320 -32.97 14.10 -17.53
CA ASP A 320 -34.22 13.38 -17.73
C ASP A 320 -35.13 14.03 -18.78
N GLY A 321 -34.82 15.24 -19.24
CA GLY A 321 -35.60 15.98 -20.24
C GLY A 321 -36.98 16.44 -19.75
N VAL A 322 -37.23 16.45 -18.44
CA VAL A 322 -38.52 16.91 -17.86
C VAL A 322 -38.64 18.43 -17.85
N VAL A 323 -37.51 19.13 -17.92
CA VAL A 323 -37.40 20.59 -18.09
C VAL A 323 -36.32 20.95 -19.09
N ASP A 324 -36.41 22.15 -19.64
CA ASP A 324 -35.39 22.77 -20.46
C ASP A 324 -35.00 24.16 -19.93
N THR A 325 -34.05 24.81 -20.56
CA THR A 325 -33.56 26.13 -20.12
C THR A 325 -34.63 27.24 -20.27
N SER A 326 -35.68 27.03 -21.06
CA SER A 326 -36.78 27.94 -21.23
C SER A 326 -37.91 27.74 -20.21
N TYR A 327 -37.88 26.64 -19.45
CA TYR A 327 -38.89 26.32 -18.45
C TYR A 327 -39.05 27.44 -17.41
N THR A 328 -40.29 27.81 -17.15
CA THR A 328 -40.60 28.86 -16.19
C THR A 328 -41.34 28.29 -14.98
N VAL A 329 -41.02 28.82 -13.82
CA VAL A 329 -41.66 28.44 -12.54
C VAL A 329 -42.15 29.69 -11.84
N ASP A 330 -43.36 29.63 -11.33
CA ASP A 330 -43.91 30.72 -10.53
C ASP A 330 -43.48 30.53 -9.05
N THR A 331 -42.71 31.46 -8.53
CA THR A 331 -42.30 31.49 -7.12
C THR A 331 -43.17 32.40 -6.27
N GLY A 332 -44.18 33.03 -6.87
CA GLY A 332 -45.09 33.93 -6.21
C GLY A 332 -44.39 35.07 -5.45
N CYS A 333 -44.98 35.45 -4.33
CA CYS A 333 -44.41 36.49 -3.47
C CYS A 333 -43.18 36.02 -2.64
N GLY A 334 -42.62 34.89 -2.96
CA GLY A 334 -41.44 34.36 -2.24
C GLY A 334 -41.76 33.53 -0.99
N ILE A 335 -43.03 33.14 -0.83
CA ILE A 335 -43.47 32.20 0.20
C ILE A 335 -44.32 31.12 -0.47
N TRP A 336 -43.96 29.87 -0.26
CA TRP A 336 -44.69 28.71 -0.78
C TRP A 336 -44.92 27.68 0.31
N LYS A 337 -46.18 27.27 0.53
CA LYS A 337 -46.50 26.24 1.49
C LYS A 337 -46.31 24.86 0.91
N MET A 338 -45.32 24.12 1.39
CA MET A 338 -44.94 22.80 0.91
C MET A 338 -44.95 21.81 2.09
N TYR A 339 -45.71 20.72 2.00
CA TYR A 339 -45.83 19.69 3.04
C TYR A 339 -46.02 20.23 4.46
N GLY A 340 -46.86 21.27 4.61
CA GLY A 340 -47.17 21.85 5.91
C GLY A 340 -46.18 22.85 6.47
N ARG A 341 -45.10 23.14 5.72
CA ARG A 341 -44.06 24.13 6.08
C ARG A 341 -43.99 25.25 5.06
N ASP A 342 -43.71 26.44 5.53
CA ASP A 342 -43.48 27.59 4.65
C ASP A 342 -42.04 27.58 4.14
N MET A 343 -41.86 27.33 2.83
CA MET A 343 -40.60 27.52 2.15
C MET A 343 -40.50 28.98 1.69
N LYS A 344 -39.35 29.58 1.94
CA LYS A 344 -39.15 31.02 1.68
C LYS A 344 -37.92 31.23 0.82
N ASP A 345 -38.04 32.10 -0.18
CA ASP A 345 -36.92 32.70 -0.87
C ASP A 345 -36.33 33.86 -0.05
N HIS A 346 -35.06 34.15 -0.24
CA HIS A 346 -34.38 35.18 0.57
C HIS A 346 -34.98 36.57 0.42
N ASN A 347 -35.64 36.87 -0.71
CA ASN A 347 -36.29 38.16 -1.01
C ASN A 347 -37.78 38.20 -0.70
N TRP A 348 -38.33 37.22 0.05
CA TRP A 348 -39.80 37.13 0.35
C TRP A 348 -40.37 38.41 0.97
N ARG A 349 -39.59 39.14 1.75
CA ARG A 349 -40.00 40.43 2.34
C ARG A 349 -40.08 41.56 1.32
N ARG A 350 -39.51 41.37 0.13
CA ARG A 350 -39.48 42.35 -0.98
C ARG A 350 -40.40 41.94 -2.14
N GLY A 351 -41.32 41.00 -1.92
CA GLY A 351 -42.34 40.59 -2.88
C GLY A 351 -41.97 39.38 -3.74
N GLY A 352 -40.90 38.66 -3.43
CA GLY A 352 -40.49 37.44 -4.17
C GLY A 352 -39.97 37.71 -5.56
N TYR A 353 -39.80 36.63 -6.31
CA TYR A 353 -39.29 36.69 -7.70
C TYR A 353 -40.37 36.57 -8.75
N GLN A 354 -41.63 36.29 -8.35
CA GLN A 354 -42.74 36.02 -9.26
C GLN A 354 -42.45 34.85 -10.18
N VAL A 355 -42.69 34.99 -11.48
CA VAL A 355 -42.34 33.97 -12.50
C VAL A 355 -40.91 34.18 -12.99
N ILE A 356 -40.11 33.14 -12.84
CA ILE A 356 -38.71 33.13 -13.28
C ILE A 356 -38.41 31.89 -14.13
N ASN A 357 -37.44 31.99 -15.02
CA ASN A 357 -36.97 30.81 -15.76
C ASN A 357 -36.00 29.97 -14.99
N LEU A 358 -35.71 28.76 -15.49
CA LEU A 358 -34.81 27.79 -14.83
C LEU A 358 -33.40 28.38 -14.56
N PRO A 359 -32.69 29.01 -15.50
CA PRO A 359 -31.39 29.63 -15.21
C PRO A 359 -31.48 30.65 -14.07
N ARG A 360 -32.51 31.50 -14.10
CA ARG A 360 -32.71 32.52 -13.08
C ARG A 360 -32.97 31.91 -11.68
N SER A 361 -33.65 30.76 -11.63
CA SER A 361 -33.89 30.02 -10.38
C SER A 361 -32.56 29.62 -9.69
N LEU A 362 -31.54 29.24 -10.48
CA LEU A 362 -30.19 28.94 -9.96
C LEU A 362 -29.41 30.21 -9.63
N GLU A 363 -29.40 31.22 -10.50
CA GLU A 363 -28.67 32.48 -10.29
C GLU A 363 -29.06 33.16 -8.97
N VAL A 364 -30.36 33.21 -8.68
CA VAL A 364 -30.88 33.81 -7.44
C VAL A 364 -31.00 32.81 -6.30
N SER A 365 -30.62 31.57 -6.51
CA SER A 365 -30.74 30.49 -5.53
C SER A 365 -32.14 30.36 -4.93
N SER A 366 -33.19 30.42 -5.77
CA SER A 366 -34.57 30.30 -5.33
C SER A 366 -34.84 28.92 -4.71
N ASN A 367 -35.27 28.90 -3.46
CA ASN A 367 -35.70 27.68 -2.80
C ASN A 367 -36.98 27.16 -3.40
N ILE A 368 -37.92 28.07 -3.64
CA ILE A 368 -39.24 27.75 -4.18
C ILE A 368 -39.12 27.28 -5.61
N GLY A 369 -38.34 27.99 -6.45
CA GLY A 369 -38.19 27.64 -7.84
C GLY A 369 -37.67 26.21 -8.05
N VAL A 370 -36.56 25.87 -7.43
CA VAL A 370 -35.96 24.53 -7.56
C VAL A 370 -36.87 23.47 -6.90
N SER A 371 -37.39 23.73 -5.72
CA SER A 371 -38.24 22.73 -5.04
C SER A 371 -39.53 22.45 -5.82
N ARG A 372 -40.15 23.44 -6.45
CA ARG A 372 -41.35 23.24 -7.29
C ARG A 372 -41.02 22.41 -8.52
N ILE A 373 -39.93 22.69 -9.20
CA ILE A 373 -39.50 21.90 -10.35
C ILE A 373 -39.40 20.41 -9.97
N ILE A 374 -38.68 20.11 -8.88
CA ILE A 374 -38.51 18.73 -8.43
C ILE A 374 -39.82 18.10 -7.93
N ASP A 375 -40.61 18.85 -7.15
CA ASP A 375 -41.91 18.37 -6.63
C ASP A 375 -42.92 18.09 -7.75
N ASP A 376 -43.03 18.99 -8.71
CA ASP A 376 -43.99 18.88 -9.80
C ASP A 376 -43.64 17.70 -10.74
N HIS A 377 -42.39 17.42 -11.02
CA HIS A 377 -41.98 16.39 -11.99
C HIS A 377 -41.63 15.02 -11.36
N TYR A 378 -41.11 14.98 -10.16
CA TYR A 378 -40.66 13.72 -9.57
C TYR A 378 -41.55 13.22 -8.44
N HIS A 379 -42.26 14.11 -7.75
CA HIS A 379 -43.10 13.70 -6.65
C HIS A 379 -44.59 13.64 -7.03
N LYS A 380 -45.10 14.64 -7.72
CA LYS A 380 -46.51 14.67 -8.16
C LYS A 380 -46.77 13.91 -9.46
N HIS A 381 -45.79 13.88 -10.35
CA HIS A 381 -45.86 13.27 -11.66
C HIS A 381 -44.63 12.37 -11.94
N PRO A 382 -44.44 11.30 -11.15
CA PRO A 382 -43.26 10.44 -11.29
C PRO A 382 -43.19 9.74 -12.65
N GLU A 383 -44.33 9.61 -13.36
CA GLU A 383 -44.42 9.04 -14.69
C GLU A 383 -43.75 9.90 -15.80
N GLN A 384 -43.45 11.16 -15.49
CA GLN A 384 -42.78 12.08 -16.44
C GLN A 384 -41.27 11.98 -16.40
N SER A 385 -40.69 11.36 -15.38
CA SER A 385 -39.26 11.12 -15.36
C SER A 385 -38.92 9.82 -16.09
N VAL A 386 -37.78 9.80 -16.81
CA VAL A 386 -37.32 8.64 -17.59
C VAL A 386 -37.10 7.41 -16.71
N GLU A 387 -36.78 7.61 -15.46
CA GLU A 387 -36.56 6.57 -14.45
C GLU A 387 -37.47 6.77 -13.23
N GLY A 388 -38.72 7.18 -13.40
CA GLY A 388 -39.68 7.43 -12.33
C GLY A 388 -39.91 6.31 -11.31
N LYS A 389 -38.81 5.70 -10.89
CA LYS A 389 -38.67 4.57 -10.00
C LYS A 389 -37.88 4.93 -8.77
#